data_f66bb05ca0bc57904b3cb8527a7a78d5
#
_entry.id   f66bb05ca0bc57904b3cb8527a7a78d5
#
_cell.length_a   1.000
_cell.length_b   1.000
_cell.length_c   1.000
_cell.angle_alpha   90.00
_cell.angle_beta   90.00
_cell.angle_gamma   90.00
#
_symmetry.space_group_name_H-M   'P 1'
#
loop_
_entity.id
_entity.type
_entity.pdbx_description
1 polymer ?
#
loop_
_entity_poly.entity_id
_entity_poly.type
_entity_poly.pdbx_seq_one_letter_code
_entity_poly.pdbx_strand_id
1 'polypeptide(L)'
;TGSAAKEVAALLYAALKNRDKNKIKGRQRLTSMLRSGKEAYRSSHAIVTALKAGVESVGGDSDIVNIVEDTTHASAQVLMTADGLVDLLIPRGGKGLIRACVENASVPCIETGTGICHVYVDRDADLNMAVKIIENAKTSRPSVCNAEEVCLVHRDIAKEFLPKLKAALVDKRREAGLVPVELRLDEAAAEIIPGTAATELDFDTEFLDYILAVAVVDDLDAAIAHVQHHSTHHSDCIVTDNQAAADRFVDEVDSAAVYVNVSTRFTDGGEFGLGCEMGISTQKLHARGPMGLDELSTYKYVITGSGQIR
;
A
#
# COMPACT_ATOMS: atom_id res chain seq x y z
N THR A 1 -11.38 -14.62 -17.61
CA THR A 1 -11.40 -13.24 -17.08
C THR A 1 -12.83 -12.79 -16.75
N GLY A 2 -13.83 -13.01 -17.60
CA GLY A 2 -15.23 -12.61 -17.33
C GLY A 2 -15.89 -13.37 -16.18
N SER A 3 -15.51 -14.62 -15.92
CA SER A 3 -16.01 -15.44 -14.82
C SER A 3 -15.53 -14.90 -13.46
N ALA A 4 -14.23 -14.60 -13.32
CA ALA A 4 -13.67 -14.07 -12.07
C ALA A 4 -14.25 -12.71 -11.68
N ALA A 5 -14.47 -11.80 -12.65
CA ALA A 5 -15.07 -10.51 -12.37
C ALA A 5 -16.53 -10.61 -11.93
N LYS A 6 -17.31 -11.55 -12.51
CA LYS A 6 -18.69 -11.85 -12.07
C LYS A 6 -18.71 -12.44 -10.66
N GLU A 7 -17.77 -13.31 -10.34
CA GLU A 7 -17.64 -13.95 -9.04
C GLU A 7 -17.29 -12.93 -7.94
N VAL A 8 -16.33 -12.04 -8.21
CA VAL A 8 -15.97 -10.94 -7.30
C VAL A 8 -17.14 -9.99 -7.09
N ALA A 9 -17.86 -9.59 -8.16
CA ALA A 9 -19.02 -8.73 -8.03
C ALA A 9 -20.17 -9.39 -7.25
N ALA A 10 -20.41 -10.69 -7.47
CA ALA A 10 -21.40 -11.45 -6.73
C ALA A 10 -21.02 -11.56 -5.24
N LEU A 11 -19.74 -11.77 -4.92
CA LEU A 11 -19.23 -11.82 -3.56
C LEU A 11 -19.35 -10.46 -2.85
N LEU A 12 -18.98 -9.36 -3.52
CA LEU A 12 -19.12 -8.00 -3.00
C LEU A 12 -20.59 -7.67 -2.73
N TYR A 13 -21.49 -7.99 -3.67
CA TYR A 13 -22.92 -7.77 -3.47
C TYR A 13 -23.50 -8.66 -2.36
N ALA A 14 -23.10 -9.93 -2.29
CA ALA A 14 -23.53 -10.84 -1.23
C ALA A 14 -23.02 -10.39 0.14
N ALA A 15 -21.78 -9.88 0.24
CA ALA A 15 -21.23 -9.31 1.46
C ALA A 15 -22.01 -8.07 1.91
N LEU A 16 -22.28 -7.14 0.98
CA LEU A 16 -23.11 -5.97 1.23
C LEU A 16 -24.55 -6.35 1.68
N LYS A 17 -25.17 -7.35 1.04
CA LYS A 17 -26.50 -7.84 1.37
C LYS A 17 -26.58 -8.59 2.71
N ASN A 18 -25.55 -9.34 3.07
CA ASN A 18 -25.49 -10.09 4.34
C ASN A 18 -25.18 -9.17 5.53
N ARG A 19 -24.37 -8.14 5.35
CA ARG A 19 -24.12 -7.11 6.34
C ARG A 19 -25.40 -6.37 6.74
N ASP A 20 -26.34 -6.31 5.83
CA ASP A 20 -27.63 -5.65 5.97
C ASP A 20 -28.68 -6.46 6.73
N LYS A 21 -28.58 -7.77 6.84
CA LYS A 21 -29.59 -8.58 7.55
C LYS A 21 -29.62 -8.35 9.06
N ASN A 22 -28.56 -7.82 9.64
CA ASN A 22 -28.41 -7.70 11.09
C ASN A 22 -28.51 -6.27 11.66
N LYS A 23 -28.61 -5.21 10.84
CA LYS A 23 -28.70 -3.82 11.36
C LYS A 23 -29.49 -2.86 10.45
N ILE A 24 -30.62 -2.37 10.94
CA ILE A 24 -31.25 -1.04 10.76
C ILE A 24 -31.95 -0.75 9.43
N LYS A 25 -33.24 -0.42 9.54
CA LYS A 25 -34.07 0.23 8.50
C LYS A 25 -33.49 1.60 8.17
N GLY A 26 -33.10 1.84 6.92
CA GLY A 26 -32.59 3.12 6.44
C GLY A 26 -31.17 3.04 5.84
N ARG A 27 -31.03 2.30 4.76
CA ARG A 27 -29.73 2.03 4.12
C ARG A 27 -29.37 3.11 3.12
N GLN A 28 -28.14 3.65 3.23
CA GLN A 28 -27.47 4.22 2.10
C GLN A 28 -26.87 3.11 1.25
N ARG A 29 -27.16 3.12 -0.06
CA ARG A 29 -26.52 2.23 -1.03
C ARG A 29 -25.11 2.76 -1.31
N LEU A 30 -24.09 1.93 -1.20
CA LEU A 30 -22.79 2.26 -1.74
C LEU A 30 -22.89 2.24 -3.27
N THR A 31 -22.62 3.37 -3.90
CA THR A 31 -22.54 3.48 -5.36
C THR A 31 -21.13 3.87 -5.73
N SER A 32 -20.53 3.15 -6.67
CA SER A 32 -19.19 3.41 -7.16
C SER A 32 -19.25 4.01 -8.54
N MET A 33 -18.56 5.15 -8.72
CA MET A 33 -18.32 5.79 -10.00
C MET A 33 -16.85 5.68 -10.35
N LEU A 34 -16.53 4.92 -11.39
CA LEU A 34 -15.15 4.76 -11.87
C LEU A 34 -14.86 5.74 -13.00
N ARG A 35 -13.68 6.35 -12.96
CA ARG A 35 -13.14 7.15 -14.07
C ARG A 35 -11.75 6.63 -14.41
N SER A 36 -11.57 6.09 -15.60
CA SER A 36 -10.29 5.53 -16.04
C SER A 36 -9.48 6.52 -16.88
N GLY A 37 -8.17 6.30 -16.96
CA GLY A 37 -7.32 6.93 -17.96
C GLY A 37 -7.73 6.50 -19.39
N LYS A 38 -7.39 7.33 -20.38
CA LYS A 38 -7.71 7.08 -21.79
C LYS A 38 -7.17 5.74 -22.28
N GLU A 39 -5.97 5.39 -21.88
CA GLU A 39 -5.25 4.16 -22.25
C GLU A 39 -5.90 2.89 -21.65
N ALA A 40 -6.52 3.01 -20.48
CA ALA A 40 -7.15 1.89 -19.76
C ALA A 40 -8.67 1.82 -19.95
N TYR A 41 -9.29 2.75 -20.67
CA TYR A 41 -10.76 2.85 -20.75
C TYR A 41 -11.43 1.57 -21.22
N ARG A 42 -10.93 0.94 -22.29
CA ARG A 42 -11.52 -0.30 -22.83
C ARG A 42 -11.50 -1.44 -21.79
N SER A 43 -10.40 -1.61 -21.10
CA SER A 43 -10.27 -2.64 -20.05
C SER A 43 -11.17 -2.33 -18.87
N SER A 44 -11.20 -1.07 -18.42
CA SER A 44 -12.06 -0.62 -17.32
C SER A 44 -13.54 -0.80 -17.64
N HIS A 45 -13.95 -0.45 -18.88
CA HIS A 45 -15.33 -0.63 -19.34
C HIS A 45 -15.73 -2.12 -19.37
N ALA A 46 -14.85 -3.00 -19.87
CA ALA A 46 -15.12 -4.44 -19.90
C ALA A 46 -15.26 -5.02 -18.47
N ILE A 47 -14.42 -4.55 -17.53
CA ILE A 47 -14.50 -4.94 -16.11
C ILE A 47 -15.82 -4.47 -15.52
N VAL A 48 -16.21 -3.20 -15.69
CA VAL A 48 -17.48 -2.67 -15.17
C VAL A 48 -18.68 -3.42 -15.76
N THR A 49 -18.66 -3.73 -17.06
CA THR A 49 -19.71 -4.55 -17.70
C THR A 49 -19.84 -5.92 -17.04
N ALA A 50 -18.70 -6.59 -16.77
CA ALA A 50 -18.70 -7.88 -16.09
C ALA A 50 -19.17 -7.78 -14.64
N LEU A 51 -18.80 -6.72 -13.91
CA LEU A 51 -19.27 -6.42 -12.55
C LEU A 51 -20.78 -6.21 -12.52
N LYS A 52 -21.33 -5.40 -13.44
CA LYS A 52 -22.79 -5.16 -13.56
C LYS A 52 -23.54 -6.49 -13.80
N ALA A 53 -23.06 -7.29 -14.75
CA ALA A 53 -23.66 -8.60 -15.02
C ALA A 53 -23.58 -9.57 -13.82
N GLY A 54 -22.50 -9.50 -13.01
CA GLY A 54 -22.36 -10.24 -11.77
C GLY A 54 -23.38 -9.82 -10.73
N VAL A 55 -23.58 -8.52 -10.54
CA VAL A 55 -24.59 -7.95 -9.62
C VAL A 55 -25.99 -8.38 -10.03
N GLU A 56 -26.34 -8.25 -11.31
CA GLU A 56 -27.64 -8.66 -11.86
C GLU A 56 -27.91 -10.15 -11.69
N SER A 57 -26.87 -10.99 -11.84
CA SER A 57 -27.00 -12.46 -11.71
C SER A 57 -27.47 -12.92 -10.32
N VAL A 58 -27.31 -12.09 -9.29
CA VAL A 58 -27.78 -12.34 -7.91
C VAL A 58 -28.96 -11.46 -7.52
N GLY A 59 -29.64 -10.85 -8.51
CA GLY A 59 -30.81 -10.00 -8.31
C GLY A 59 -30.48 -8.62 -7.69
N GLY A 60 -29.25 -8.15 -7.86
CA GLY A 60 -28.82 -6.81 -7.44
C GLY A 60 -29.11 -5.75 -8.50
N ASP A 61 -29.00 -4.50 -8.07
CA ASP A 61 -29.14 -3.32 -8.91
C ASP A 61 -27.77 -2.99 -9.53
N SER A 62 -27.65 -3.11 -10.86
CA SER A 62 -26.39 -2.87 -11.57
C SER A 62 -25.94 -1.40 -11.56
N ASP A 63 -26.83 -0.47 -11.19
CA ASP A 63 -26.51 0.96 -11.10
C ASP A 63 -25.62 1.32 -9.90
N ILE A 64 -25.33 0.35 -9.03
CA ILE A 64 -24.35 0.52 -7.94
C ILE A 64 -22.89 0.64 -8.45
N VAL A 65 -22.60 0.27 -9.69
CA VAL A 65 -21.28 0.39 -10.30
C VAL A 65 -21.39 1.05 -11.65
N ASN A 66 -20.75 2.20 -11.82
CA ASN A 66 -20.80 2.96 -13.07
C ASN A 66 -19.40 3.39 -13.51
N ILE A 67 -19.27 3.75 -14.80
CA ILE A 67 -18.03 4.29 -15.37
C ILE A 67 -18.33 5.58 -16.12
N VAL A 68 -17.47 6.57 -15.92
CA VAL A 68 -17.52 7.83 -16.68
C VAL A 68 -16.94 7.58 -18.08
N GLU A 69 -17.72 7.90 -19.12
CA GLU A 69 -17.29 7.70 -20.51
C GLU A 69 -16.25 8.74 -20.95
N ASP A 70 -16.35 9.96 -20.44
CA ASP A 70 -15.37 11.01 -20.71
C ASP A 70 -14.05 10.75 -19.97
N THR A 71 -12.99 10.50 -20.76
CA THR A 71 -11.64 10.24 -20.24
C THR A 71 -10.75 11.49 -20.22
N THR A 72 -11.30 12.69 -20.45
CA THR A 72 -10.55 13.95 -20.42
C THR A 72 -10.26 14.40 -18.99
N HIS A 73 -9.28 15.29 -18.84
CA HIS A 73 -8.99 15.89 -17.53
C HIS A 73 -10.19 16.68 -16.96
N ALA A 74 -11.07 17.20 -17.83
CA ALA A 74 -12.26 17.93 -17.41
C ALA A 74 -13.20 17.04 -16.57
N SER A 75 -13.42 15.79 -16.96
CA SER A 75 -14.26 14.86 -16.20
C SER A 75 -13.67 14.55 -14.81
N ALA A 76 -12.33 14.47 -14.69
CA ALA A 76 -11.69 14.32 -13.39
C ALA A 76 -11.93 15.54 -12.49
N GLN A 77 -11.79 16.76 -13.06
CA GLN A 77 -12.04 18.01 -12.32
C GLN A 77 -13.50 18.10 -11.82
N VAL A 78 -14.46 17.69 -12.65
CA VAL A 78 -15.88 17.66 -12.25
C VAL A 78 -16.10 16.72 -11.05
N LEU A 79 -15.48 15.53 -11.06
CA LEU A 79 -15.57 14.59 -9.92
C LEU A 79 -14.91 15.14 -8.66
N MET A 80 -13.77 15.82 -8.79
CA MET A 80 -13.05 16.43 -7.65
C MET A 80 -13.88 17.50 -6.94
N THR A 81 -14.80 18.15 -7.66
CA THR A 81 -15.62 19.27 -7.15
C THR A 81 -17.11 18.96 -7.11
N ALA A 82 -17.49 17.68 -7.13
CA ALA A 82 -18.87 17.22 -7.13
C ALA A 82 -19.48 17.16 -5.70
N ASP A 83 -19.39 18.25 -4.96
CA ASP A 83 -19.92 18.35 -3.60
C ASP A 83 -21.41 18.01 -3.51
N GLY A 84 -21.79 17.20 -2.54
CA GLY A 84 -23.14 16.74 -2.34
C GLY A 84 -23.62 15.66 -3.32
N LEU A 85 -22.79 15.30 -4.32
CA LEU A 85 -23.05 14.21 -5.27
C LEU A 85 -22.07 13.06 -5.08
N VAL A 86 -20.83 13.35 -4.65
CA VAL A 86 -19.78 12.38 -4.34
C VAL A 86 -19.40 12.56 -2.88
N ASP A 87 -19.46 11.48 -2.10
CA ASP A 87 -19.13 11.51 -0.67
C ASP A 87 -17.63 11.30 -0.43
N LEU A 88 -16.96 10.56 -1.31
CA LEU A 88 -15.55 10.18 -1.15
C LEU A 88 -14.87 9.98 -2.51
N LEU A 89 -13.69 10.56 -2.67
CA LEU A 89 -12.81 10.39 -3.82
C LEU A 89 -11.60 9.54 -3.44
N ILE A 90 -11.29 8.51 -4.24
CA ILE A 90 -10.12 7.66 -4.06
C ILE A 90 -9.30 7.69 -5.34
N PRO A 91 -8.29 8.57 -5.45
CA PRO A 91 -7.44 8.65 -6.62
C PRO A 91 -6.52 7.43 -6.70
N ARG A 92 -6.46 6.85 -7.91
CA ARG A 92 -5.55 5.75 -8.26
C ARG A 92 -4.74 6.14 -9.46
N GLY A 93 -3.42 6.26 -9.31
CA GLY A 93 -2.52 6.66 -10.39
C GLY A 93 -1.19 7.19 -9.88
N GLY A 94 -0.43 7.85 -10.72
CA GLY A 94 0.88 8.41 -10.34
C GLY A 94 0.78 9.61 -9.41
N LYS A 95 1.91 9.97 -8.77
CA LYS A 95 2.06 11.08 -7.81
C LYS A 95 1.35 12.37 -8.23
N GLY A 96 1.44 12.73 -9.53
CA GLY A 96 0.82 13.96 -10.05
C GLY A 96 -0.69 13.98 -9.96
N LEU A 97 -1.37 12.87 -10.24
CA LEU A 97 -2.83 12.76 -10.10
C LEU A 97 -3.25 12.81 -8.64
N ILE A 98 -2.58 12.04 -7.79
CA ILE A 98 -2.89 11.99 -6.35
C ILE A 98 -2.73 13.38 -5.75
N ARG A 99 -1.62 14.06 -6.02
CA ARG A 99 -1.37 15.42 -5.57
C ARG A 99 -2.43 16.42 -6.07
N ALA A 100 -2.79 16.34 -7.36
CA ALA A 100 -3.84 17.19 -7.91
C ALA A 100 -5.19 16.99 -7.22
N CYS A 101 -5.55 15.75 -6.87
CA CYS A 101 -6.76 15.46 -6.11
C CYS A 101 -6.69 16.05 -4.69
N VAL A 102 -5.59 15.83 -3.97
CA VAL A 102 -5.43 16.32 -2.59
C VAL A 102 -5.45 17.86 -2.53
N GLU A 103 -4.82 18.53 -3.49
CA GLU A 103 -4.72 19.99 -3.51
C GLU A 103 -5.99 20.69 -4.04
N ASN A 104 -6.77 20.05 -4.93
CA ASN A 104 -7.84 20.73 -5.66
C ASN A 104 -9.24 20.14 -5.45
N ALA A 105 -9.37 18.97 -4.80
CA ALA A 105 -10.68 18.42 -4.57
C ALA A 105 -11.36 19.13 -3.39
N SER A 106 -12.65 19.51 -3.57
CA SER A 106 -13.53 19.89 -2.47
C SER A 106 -14.24 18.68 -1.87
N VAL A 107 -14.35 17.59 -2.62
CA VAL A 107 -14.82 16.30 -2.13
C VAL A 107 -13.75 15.67 -1.23
N PRO A 108 -14.10 15.10 -0.06
CA PRO A 108 -13.17 14.36 0.78
C PRO A 108 -12.38 13.32 -0.02
N CYS A 109 -11.05 13.31 0.14
CA CYS A 109 -10.15 12.47 -0.62
C CYS A 109 -9.36 11.56 0.30
N ILE A 110 -9.34 10.24 0.01
CA ILE A 110 -8.40 9.30 0.63
C ILE A 110 -7.31 9.01 -0.39
N GLU A 111 -6.11 9.50 -0.11
CA GLU A 111 -4.96 9.22 -0.95
C GLU A 111 -4.38 7.83 -0.68
N THR A 112 -4.04 7.15 -1.76
CA THR A 112 -3.23 5.94 -1.73
C THR A 112 -1.82 6.33 -2.10
N GLY A 113 -0.93 6.30 -1.11
CA GLY A 113 0.45 6.78 -1.27
C GLY A 113 1.33 5.90 -2.14
N THR A 114 2.49 6.45 -2.52
CA THR A 114 3.64 5.66 -3.01
C THR A 114 4.29 4.96 -1.82
N GLY A 115 4.93 3.82 -2.04
CA GLY A 115 5.59 3.05 -0.99
C GLY A 115 7.11 3.10 -1.10
N ILE A 116 7.78 3.92 -0.28
CA ILE A 116 9.23 3.82 -0.07
C ILE A 116 9.42 3.08 1.25
N CYS A 117 9.25 1.75 1.17
CA CYS A 117 9.30 0.89 2.36
C CYS A 117 10.74 0.60 2.76
N HIS A 118 11.02 0.66 4.07
CA HIS A 118 12.33 0.42 4.64
C HIS A 118 12.37 -0.91 5.40
N VAL A 119 13.51 -1.59 5.32
CA VAL A 119 13.85 -2.68 6.24
C VAL A 119 15.17 -2.34 6.92
N TYR A 120 15.13 -2.18 8.23
CA TYR A 120 16.32 -2.00 9.07
C TYR A 120 16.77 -3.32 9.67
N VAL A 121 18.02 -3.69 9.42
CA VAL A 121 18.68 -4.86 10.00
C VAL A 121 19.52 -4.39 11.17
N ASP A 122 19.03 -4.66 12.37
CA ASP A 122 19.66 -4.27 13.63
C ASP A 122 20.89 -5.14 13.95
N ARG A 123 21.76 -4.65 14.83
CA ARG A 123 22.95 -5.37 15.26
C ARG A 123 22.66 -6.74 15.86
N ASP A 124 21.52 -6.89 16.51
CA ASP A 124 21.07 -8.11 17.18
C ASP A 124 20.16 -8.97 16.28
N ALA A 125 20.23 -8.81 14.95
CA ALA A 125 19.41 -9.54 13.99
C ALA A 125 19.93 -10.96 13.69
N ASP A 126 19.01 -11.91 13.47
CA ASP A 126 19.34 -13.13 12.72
C ASP A 126 19.55 -12.76 11.25
N LEU A 127 20.80 -12.79 10.82
CA LEU A 127 21.19 -12.38 9.47
C LEU A 127 20.59 -13.27 8.36
N ASN A 128 20.32 -14.54 8.64
CA ASN A 128 19.70 -15.43 7.65
C ASN A 128 18.21 -15.15 7.52
N MET A 129 17.54 -14.81 8.61
CA MET A 129 16.15 -14.33 8.60
C MET A 129 16.07 -13.01 7.85
N ALA A 130 16.95 -12.05 8.13
CA ALA A 130 16.99 -10.76 7.45
C ALA A 130 17.13 -10.89 5.93
N VAL A 131 18.06 -11.75 5.46
CA VAL A 131 18.20 -12.00 4.01
C VAL A 131 16.91 -12.53 3.39
N LYS A 132 16.22 -13.48 4.04
CA LYS A 132 14.97 -14.05 3.52
C LYS A 132 13.84 -13.01 3.48
N ILE A 133 13.74 -12.16 4.50
CA ILE A 133 12.75 -11.08 4.58
C ILE A 133 12.97 -10.10 3.43
N ILE A 134 14.20 -9.62 3.25
CA ILE A 134 14.55 -8.65 2.21
C ILE A 134 14.41 -9.26 0.81
N GLU A 135 14.86 -10.49 0.60
CA GLU A 135 14.66 -11.19 -0.67
C GLU A 135 13.17 -11.27 -1.04
N ASN A 136 12.31 -11.65 -0.09
CA ASN A 136 10.86 -11.66 -0.30
C ASN A 136 10.30 -10.25 -0.52
N ALA A 137 10.67 -9.29 0.33
CA ALA A 137 10.17 -7.93 0.28
C ALA A 137 10.49 -7.22 -1.05
N LYS A 138 11.70 -7.45 -1.60
CA LYS A 138 12.13 -6.81 -2.85
C LYS A 138 11.80 -7.61 -4.10
N THR A 139 11.81 -8.95 -4.05
CA THR A 139 11.85 -9.72 -5.30
C THR A 139 10.57 -10.50 -5.62
N SER A 140 9.67 -10.67 -4.67
CA SER A 140 8.40 -11.38 -4.92
C SER A 140 7.50 -10.64 -5.90
N ARG A 141 7.44 -9.30 -5.81
CA ARG A 141 6.76 -8.41 -6.75
C ARG A 141 7.28 -6.99 -6.57
N PRO A 142 8.33 -6.57 -7.29
CA PRO A 142 8.97 -5.27 -7.05
C PRO A 142 8.11 -4.06 -7.44
N SER A 143 7.09 -4.24 -8.31
CA SER A 143 6.27 -3.16 -8.86
C SER A 143 5.02 -2.83 -8.03
N VAL A 144 5.07 -3.02 -6.71
CA VAL A 144 3.95 -2.70 -5.80
C VAL A 144 4.43 -1.86 -4.62
N CYS A 145 3.52 -1.06 -4.06
CA CYS A 145 3.82 -0.06 -3.04
C CYS A 145 4.34 -0.59 -1.69
N ASN A 146 4.15 -1.88 -1.39
CA ASN A 146 4.68 -2.52 -0.19
C ASN A 146 5.98 -3.32 -0.44
N ALA A 147 6.55 -3.22 -1.66
CA ALA A 147 7.90 -3.74 -1.90
C ALA A 147 8.94 -2.87 -1.17
N GLU A 148 9.99 -3.51 -0.69
CA GLU A 148 11.10 -2.79 -0.06
C GLU A 148 11.86 -1.96 -1.11
N GLU A 149 12.15 -0.70 -0.78
CA GLU A 149 12.95 0.18 -1.63
C GLU A 149 14.27 0.59 -0.97
N VAL A 150 14.33 0.53 0.37
CA VAL A 150 15.50 0.92 1.15
C VAL A 150 15.82 -0.14 2.20
N CYS A 151 17.08 -0.60 2.21
CA CYS A 151 17.66 -1.47 3.22
C CYS A 151 18.64 -0.68 4.08
N LEU A 152 18.39 -0.57 5.37
CA LEU A 152 19.30 0.01 6.36
C LEU A 152 20.00 -1.09 7.14
N VAL A 153 21.32 -0.98 7.31
CA VAL A 153 22.11 -2.01 7.98
C VAL A 153 22.94 -1.39 9.10
N HIS A 154 22.79 -1.93 10.31
CA HIS A 154 23.61 -1.50 11.43
C HIS A 154 25.09 -1.72 11.14
N ARG A 155 25.94 -0.73 11.43
CA ARG A 155 27.36 -0.72 11.09
C ARG A 155 28.14 -1.93 11.62
N ASP A 156 27.81 -2.42 12.82
CA ASP A 156 28.55 -3.51 13.46
C ASP A 156 28.41 -4.84 12.71
N ILE A 157 27.30 -5.04 11.99
CA ILE A 157 27.03 -6.27 11.24
C ILE A 157 27.20 -6.11 9.73
N ALA A 158 27.40 -4.89 9.23
CA ALA A 158 27.43 -4.58 7.80
C ALA A 158 28.45 -5.44 7.03
N LYS A 159 29.64 -5.63 7.58
CA LYS A 159 30.71 -6.44 6.95
C LYS A 159 30.34 -7.91 6.80
N GLU A 160 29.51 -8.45 7.69
CA GLU A 160 29.05 -9.83 7.61
C GLU A 160 27.77 -9.96 6.78
N PHE A 161 26.84 -9.02 6.94
CA PHE A 161 25.51 -9.07 6.34
C PHE A 161 25.51 -8.72 4.84
N LEU A 162 26.14 -7.62 4.43
CA LEU A 162 26.07 -7.14 3.05
C LEU A 162 26.56 -8.16 2.00
N PRO A 163 27.65 -8.95 2.23
CA PRO A 163 28.00 -10.04 1.33
C PRO A 163 26.94 -11.11 1.19
N LYS A 164 26.21 -11.46 2.28
CA LYS A 164 25.13 -12.44 2.26
C LYS A 164 23.93 -11.88 1.47
N LEU A 165 23.59 -10.62 1.68
CA LEU A 165 22.52 -9.92 0.97
C LEU A 165 22.82 -9.89 -0.54
N LYS A 166 24.02 -9.46 -0.94
CA LYS A 166 24.46 -9.46 -2.34
C LYS A 166 24.41 -10.86 -2.96
N ALA A 167 24.89 -11.86 -2.24
CA ALA A 167 24.86 -13.24 -2.73
C ALA A 167 23.41 -13.71 -3.02
N ALA A 168 22.43 -13.35 -2.18
CA ALA A 168 21.03 -13.71 -2.39
C ALA A 168 20.39 -12.91 -3.53
N LEU A 169 20.49 -11.58 -3.48
CA LEU A 169 19.76 -10.70 -4.40
C LEU A 169 20.42 -10.58 -5.79
N VAL A 170 21.73 -10.78 -5.89
CA VAL A 170 22.46 -10.57 -7.15
C VAL A 170 22.99 -11.89 -7.71
N ASP A 171 23.86 -12.57 -6.94
CA ASP A 171 24.66 -13.66 -7.48
C ASP A 171 23.80 -14.91 -7.76
N LYS A 172 23.05 -15.39 -6.77
CA LYS A 172 22.16 -16.56 -6.92
C LYS A 172 21.05 -16.31 -7.93
N ARG A 173 20.51 -15.10 -7.98
CA ARG A 173 19.49 -14.75 -8.96
C ARG A 173 20.06 -14.81 -10.39
N ARG A 174 21.28 -14.31 -10.60
CA ARG A 174 21.98 -14.39 -11.89
C ARG A 174 22.24 -15.84 -12.28
N GLU A 175 22.72 -16.67 -11.35
CA GLU A 175 22.97 -18.10 -11.56
C GLU A 175 21.67 -18.86 -11.91
N ALA A 176 20.54 -18.46 -11.32
CA ALA A 176 19.22 -19.03 -11.61
C ALA A 176 18.56 -18.47 -12.89
N GLY A 177 19.21 -17.57 -13.62
CA GLY A 177 18.64 -16.91 -14.80
C GLY A 177 17.51 -15.93 -14.49
N LEU A 178 17.39 -15.49 -13.24
CA LEU A 178 16.46 -14.45 -12.81
C LEU A 178 17.08 -13.06 -12.91
N VAL A 179 16.24 -12.03 -12.97
CA VAL A 179 16.73 -10.63 -12.96
C VAL A 179 17.43 -10.34 -11.64
N PRO A 180 18.73 -10.03 -11.63
CA PRO A 180 19.44 -9.64 -10.42
C PRO A 180 18.95 -8.27 -9.94
N VAL A 181 18.99 -8.03 -8.62
CA VAL A 181 18.68 -6.72 -8.05
C VAL A 181 19.89 -5.79 -8.22
N GLU A 182 19.68 -4.60 -8.77
CA GLU A 182 20.66 -3.52 -8.75
C GLU A 182 20.74 -2.96 -7.32
N LEU A 183 21.90 -3.03 -6.69
CA LEU A 183 22.14 -2.45 -5.39
C LEU A 183 22.72 -1.05 -5.55
N ARG A 184 22.03 -0.03 -5.03
CA ARG A 184 22.50 1.35 -4.93
C ARG A 184 23.01 1.60 -3.53
N LEU A 185 24.29 1.80 -3.41
CA LEU A 185 25.02 1.74 -2.15
C LEU A 185 25.48 3.12 -1.70
N ASP A 186 25.27 3.44 -0.42
CA ASP A 186 25.97 4.56 0.20
C ASP A 186 27.50 4.32 0.25
N GLU A 187 28.26 5.30 0.66
CA GLU A 187 29.75 5.21 0.70
C GLU A 187 30.21 4.04 1.58
N ALA A 188 29.59 3.86 2.74
CA ALA A 188 29.99 2.82 3.69
C ALA A 188 29.65 1.40 3.20
N ALA A 189 28.52 1.20 2.56
CA ALA A 189 28.16 -0.07 1.95
C ALA A 189 29.05 -0.39 0.73
N ALA A 190 29.39 0.64 -0.06
CA ALA A 190 30.27 0.50 -1.24
C ALA A 190 31.71 0.10 -0.90
N GLU A 191 32.18 0.39 0.31
CA GLU A 191 33.47 -0.12 0.81
C GLU A 191 33.45 -1.64 1.08
N ILE A 192 32.25 -2.24 1.25
CA ILE A 192 32.11 -3.65 1.64
C ILE A 192 31.73 -4.54 0.45
N ILE A 193 30.79 -4.08 -0.39
CA ILE A 193 30.33 -4.84 -1.57
C ILE A 193 30.31 -3.95 -2.82
N PRO A 194 30.49 -4.53 -4.02
CA PRO A 194 30.32 -3.77 -5.26
C PRO A 194 28.84 -3.51 -5.57
N GLY A 195 28.55 -2.32 -6.08
CA GLY A 195 27.22 -1.87 -6.53
C GLY A 195 27.30 -0.53 -7.23
N THR A 196 26.16 0.05 -7.55
CA THR A 196 26.02 1.41 -8.07
C THR A 196 26.08 2.41 -6.90
N ALA A 197 26.78 3.53 -7.04
CA ALA A 197 26.77 4.55 -5.99
C ALA A 197 25.36 5.15 -5.85
N ALA A 198 24.85 5.19 -4.63
CA ALA A 198 23.60 5.84 -4.31
C ALA A 198 23.74 7.36 -4.25
N THR A 199 22.66 8.05 -4.54
CA THR A 199 22.48 9.47 -4.31
C THR A 199 21.37 9.67 -3.26
N GLU A 200 21.26 10.85 -2.67
CA GLU A 200 20.14 11.18 -1.77
C GLU A 200 18.77 10.89 -2.39
N LEU A 201 18.63 11.18 -3.68
CA LEU A 201 17.38 10.93 -4.39
C LEU A 201 16.99 9.42 -4.44
N ASP A 202 17.94 8.51 -4.34
CA ASP A 202 17.66 7.07 -4.35
C ASP A 202 16.91 6.62 -3.10
N PHE A 203 17.10 7.31 -1.97
CA PHE A 203 16.36 7.06 -0.73
C PHE A 203 14.96 7.66 -0.73
N ASP A 204 14.68 8.61 -1.64
CA ASP A 204 13.36 9.23 -1.86
C ASP A 204 12.63 8.65 -3.09
N THR A 205 13.10 7.53 -3.63
CA THR A 205 12.59 6.96 -4.88
C THR A 205 11.88 5.63 -4.66
N GLU A 206 10.62 5.55 -5.11
CA GLU A 206 9.91 4.30 -5.32
C GLU A 206 10.33 3.76 -6.69
N PHE A 207 11.25 2.78 -6.72
CA PHE A 207 11.84 2.27 -7.97
C PHE A 207 10.85 1.43 -8.78
N LEU A 208 9.97 0.69 -8.10
CA LEU A 208 9.00 -0.23 -8.74
C LEU A 208 9.68 -1.29 -9.62
N ASP A 209 10.94 -1.58 -9.38
CA ASP A 209 11.78 -2.50 -10.16
C ASP A 209 12.76 -3.24 -9.24
N TYR A 210 13.56 -4.11 -9.81
CA TYR A 210 14.63 -4.84 -9.11
C TYR A 210 15.83 -3.91 -8.81
N ILE A 211 15.56 -2.83 -8.07
CA ILE A 211 16.53 -1.85 -7.58
C ILE A 211 16.30 -1.68 -6.09
N LEU A 212 17.37 -1.66 -5.29
CA LEU A 212 17.32 -1.51 -3.84
C LEU A 212 18.41 -0.53 -3.40
N ALA A 213 18.02 0.56 -2.73
CA ALA A 213 18.96 1.44 -2.05
C ALA A 213 19.41 0.81 -0.74
N VAL A 214 20.70 0.90 -0.43
CA VAL A 214 21.31 0.29 0.77
C VAL A 214 22.18 1.31 1.46
N ALA A 215 21.95 1.53 2.74
CA ALA A 215 22.78 2.40 3.57
C ALA A 215 23.21 1.71 4.86
N VAL A 216 24.40 2.07 5.34
CA VAL A 216 24.93 1.65 6.63
C VAL A 216 24.70 2.76 7.64
N VAL A 217 23.99 2.44 8.72
CA VAL A 217 23.66 3.38 9.80
C VAL A 217 24.39 3.05 11.10
N ASP A 218 24.64 4.07 11.91
CA ASP A 218 25.45 3.91 13.11
C ASP A 218 24.77 3.10 14.20
N ASP A 219 23.47 3.31 14.36
CA ASP A 219 22.65 2.71 15.41
C ASP A 219 21.14 2.81 15.08
N LEU A 220 20.32 2.39 16.05
CA LEU A 220 18.85 2.45 15.94
C LEU A 220 18.34 3.90 15.81
N ASP A 221 18.98 4.87 16.45
CA ASP A 221 18.57 6.29 16.37
C ASP A 221 18.73 6.81 14.93
N ALA A 222 19.87 6.50 14.31
CA ALA A 222 20.13 6.87 12.92
C ALA A 222 19.17 6.15 11.96
N ALA A 223 18.84 4.87 12.22
CA ALA A 223 17.88 4.13 11.42
C ALA A 223 16.48 4.75 11.51
N ILE A 224 15.98 5.05 12.70
CA ILE A 224 14.68 5.69 12.91
C ILE A 224 14.65 7.06 12.25
N ALA A 225 15.69 7.87 12.41
CA ALA A 225 15.79 9.18 11.77
C ALA A 225 15.75 9.10 10.24
N HIS A 226 16.44 8.11 9.66
CA HIS A 226 16.42 7.85 8.22
C HIS A 226 15.01 7.46 7.74
N VAL A 227 14.35 6.53 8.43
CA VAL A 227 12.97 6.13 8.12
C VAL A 227 12.02 7.32 8.21
N GLN A 228 12.11 8.14 9.27
CA GLN A 228 11.25 9.31 9.43
C GLN A 228 11.47 10.37 8.33
N HIS A 229 12.66 10.45 7.76
CA HIS A 229 12.99 11.42 6.72
C HIS A 229 12.60 10.96 5.32
N HIS A 230 12.86 9.71 4.98
CA HIS A 230 12.76 9.19 3.61
C HIS A 230 11.56 8.28 3.36
N SER A 231 11.00 7.63 4.40
CA SER A 231 9.84 6.76 4.22
C SER A 231 8.59 7.57 3.85
N THR A 232 7.77 6.99 3.00
CA THR A 232 6.41 7.50 2.74
C THR A 232 5.42 7.11 3.82
N HIS A 233 5.88 6.53 4.92
CA HIS A 233 5.07 6.03 6.03
C HIS A 233 4.07 4.95 5.62
N HIS A 234 4.46 4.12 4.64
CA HIS A 234 3.63 3.03 4.15
C HIS A 234 3.83 1.77 4.98
N SER A 235 5.00 1.15 4.89
CA SER A 235 5.31 -0.13 5.56
C SER A 235 6.80 -0.18 5.86
N ASP A 236 7.16 -0.15 7.13
CA ASP A 236 8.56 -0.17 7.55
C ASP A 236 8.81 -1.30 8.56
N CYS A 237 9.97 -1.91 8.50
CA CYS A 237 10.32 -3.10 9.26
C CYS A 237 11.65 -2.96 9.98
N ILE A 238 11.72 -3.50 11.19
CA ILE A 238 12.98 -3.83 11.88
C ILE A 238 13.17 -5.34 11.92
N VAL A 239 14.38 -5.81 11.68
CA VAL A 239 14.78 -7.19 11.92
C VAL A 239 15.75 -7.23 13.10
N THR A 240 15.34 -7.83 14.21
CA THR A 240 16.10 -7.88 15.47
C THR A 240 15.60 -8.97 16.39
N ASP A 241 16.50 -9.55 17.19
CA ASP A 241 16.16 -10.42 18.33
C ASP A 241 16.11 -9.63 19.66
N ASN A 242 16.41 -8.32 19.61
CA ASN A 242 16.38 -7.43 20.77
C ASN A 242 14.99 -6.79 20.93
N GLN A 243 14.22 -7.28 21.92
CA GLN A 243 12.86 -6.80 22.16
C GLN A 243 12.79 -5.29 22.45
N ALA A 244 13.76 -4.74 23.18
CA ALA A 244 13.76 -3.30 23.48
C ALA A 244 14.00 -2.44 22.23
N ALA A 245 14.83 -2.92 21.29
CA ALA A 245 15.01 -2.25 19.99
C ALA A 245 13.74 -2.36 19.14
N ALA A 246 13.09 -3.52 19.13
CA ALA A 246 11.83 -3.75 18.44
C ALA A 246 10.71 -2.83 18.97
N ASP A 247 10.51 -2.80 20.28
CA ASP A 247 9.48 -1.97 20.95
C ASP A 247 9.70 -0.50 20.63
N ARG A 248 10.95 -0.03 20.72
CA ARG A 248 11.30 1.34 20.44
C ARG A 248 11.06 1.71 18.96
N PHE A 249 11.44 0.83 18.03
CA PHE A 249 11.19 1.05 16.59
C PHE A 249 9.68 1.15 16.30
N VAL A 250 8.87 0.28 16.92
CA VAL A 250 7.40 0.29 16.76
C VAL A 250 6.79 1.57 17.33
N ASP A 251 7.29 2.06 18.46
CA ASP A 251 6.75 3.26 19.11
C ASP A 251 7.14 4.55 18.37
N GLU A 252 8.34 4.63 17.80
CA GLU A 252 8.88 5.85 17.20
C GLU A 252 8.65 5.95 15.69
N VAL A 253 8.49 4.83 14.96
CA VAL A 253 8.22 4.84 13.51
C VAL A 253 6.73 4.95 13.27
N ASP A 254 6.30 6.08 12.69
CA ASP A 254 4.89 6.40 12.45
C ASP A 254 4.46 6.03 11.02
N SER A 255 4.54 4.75 10.67
CA SER A 255 4.08 4.22 9.40
C SER A 255 2.71 3.55 9.51
N ALA A 256 1.98 3.41 8.40
CA ALA A 256 0.66 2.76 8.38
C ALA A 256 0.74 1.30 8.82
N ALA A 257 1.87 0.64 8.53
CA ALA A 257 2.20 -0.68 9.03
C ALA A 257 3.67 -0.72 9.50
N VAL A 258 3.91 -1.09 10.75
CA VAL A 258 5.24 -1.26 11.33
C VAL A 258 5.45 -2.72 11.67
N TYR A 259 6.54 -3.30 11.21
CA TYR A 259 6.81 -4.72 11.29
C TYR A 259 8.05 -5.03 12.14
N VAL A 260 7.99 -6.14 12.83
CA VAL A 260 9.14 -6.75 13.51
C VAL A 260 9.32 -8.15 12.95
N ASN A 261 10.46 -8.44 12.33
CA ASN A 261 10.84 -9.76 11.80
C ASN A 261 9.87 -10.33 10.75
N VAL A 262 9.23 -9.47 9.96
CA VAL A 262 8.24 -9.84 8.94
C VAL A 262 8.43 -9.01 7.67
N SER A 263 8.22 -9.61 6.51
CA SER A 263 8.28 -8.90 5.23
C SER A 263 7.20 -7.82 5.11
N THR A 264 7.55 -6.67 4.56
CA THR A 264 6.61 -5.57 4.26
C THR A 264 5.51 -5.99 3.27
N ARG A 265 5.71 -7.10 2.55
CA ARG A 265 4.72 -7.69 1.63
C ARG A 265 3.42 -8.13 2.31
N PHE A 266 3.39 -8.27 3.62
CA PHE A 266 2.17 -8.55 4.36
C PHE A 266 1.20 -7.37 4.48
N THR A 267 1.58 -6.15 4.09
CA THR A 267 0.63 -5.03 4.01
C THR A 267 -0.32 -5.23 2.82
N ASP A 268 -1.33 -6.04 3.02
CA ASP A 268 -2.30 -6.47 2.01
C ASP A 268 -3.65 -6.76 2.69
N GLY A 269 -4.73 -6.31 2.08
CA GLY A 269 -6.07 -6.48 2.65
C GLY A 269 -6.49 -7.94 2.80
N GLY A 270 -6.01 -8.84 1.93
CA GLY A 270 -6.23 -10.28 2.04
C GLY A 270 -5.48 -10.86 3.23
N GLU A 271 -4.20 -10.54 3.39
CA GLU A 271 -3.36 -10.98 4.50
C GLU A 271 -3.85 -10.43 5.86
N PHE A 272 -4.39 -9.22 5.88
CA PHE A 272 -4.99 -8.61 7.09
C PHE A 272 -6.41 -9.10 7.39
N GLY A 273 -6.96 -10.00 6.56
CA GLY A 273 -8.30 -10.56 6.77
C GLY A 273 -9.46 -9.61 6.44
N LEU A 274 -9.21 -8.54 5.69
CA LEU A 274 -10.24 -7.57 5.29
C LEU A 274 -11.11 -8.07 4.12
N GLY A 275 -10.74 -9.19 3.50
CA GLY A 275 -11.47 -9.84 2.40
C GLY A 275 -11.31 -9.15 1.05
N CYS A 276 -10.91 -7.90 1.01
CA CYS A 276 -10.62 -7.14 -0.21
C CYS A 276 -9.68 -5.97 0.11
N GLU A 277 -9.17 -5.32 -0.94
CA GLU A 277 -8.39 -4.11 -0.80
C GLU A 277 -8.70 -3.13 -1.94
N MET A 278 -9.05 -1.89 -1.59
CA MET A 278 -9.16 -0.78 -2.53
C MET A 278 -7.81 -0.07 -2.73
N GLY A 279 -6.90 -0.22 -1.82
CA GLY A 279 -5.56 0.35 -1.78
C GLY A 279 -5.09 0.56 -0.35
N ILE A 280 -3.91 1.11 -0.19
CA ILE A 280 -3.28 1.35 1.10
C ILE A 280 -3.11 2.85 1.30
N SER A 281 -3.69 3.38 2.37
CA SER A 281 -3.60 4.80 2.71
C SER A 281 -2.53 5.04 3.78
N THR A 282 -1.72 6.07 3.58
CA THR A 282 -0.76 6.54 4.58
C THR A 282 -1.27 7.73 5.39
N GLN A 283 -2.48 8.23 5.08
CA GLN A 283 -3.10 9.33 5.80
C GLN A 283 -3.43 8.96 7.25
N LYS A 284 -3.28 9.93 8.16
CA LYS A 284 -3.66 9.78 9.57
C LYS A 284 -5.14 10.10 9.81
N LEU A 285 -6.01 9.52 8.97
CA LEU A 285 -7.47 9.58 9.08
C LEU A 285 -8.02 8.19 9.40
N HIS A 286 -9.35 8.03 9.40
CA HIS A 286 -10.01 6.75 9.70
C HIS A 286 -9.58 5.59 8.79
N ALA A 287 -9.17 5.87 7.54
CA ALA A 287 -8.67 4.90 6.58
C ALA A 287 -7.14 4.99 6.50
N ARG A 288 -6.43 4.32 7.40
CA ARG A 288 -4.97 4.21 7.40
C ARG A 288 -4.56 2.76 7.24
N GLY A 289 -3.61 2.48 6.35
CA GLY A 289 -3.23 1.12 5.96
C GLY A 289 -4.12 0.57 4.84
N PRO A 290 -4.22 -0.76 4.68
CA PRO A 290 -5.10 -1.41 3.71
C PRO A 290 -6.57 -1.04 3.95
N MET A 291 -7.28 -0.70 2.87
CA MET A 291 -8.68 -0.31 2.91
C MET A 291 -9.58 -1.43 2.38
N GLY A 292 -10.35 -2.05 3.24
CA GLY A 292 -11.42 -2.98 2.90
C GLY A 292 -12.78 -2.30 2.79
N LEU A 293 -13.85 -3.07 2.95
CA LEU A 293 -15.22 -2.56 2.87
C LEU A 293 -15.59 -1.65 4.04
N ASP A 294 -14.99 -1.86 5.21
CA ASP A 294 -15.31 -1.10 6.41
C ASP A 294 -14.77 0.32 6.32
N GLU A 295 -13.57 0.50 5.78
CA GLU A 295 -12.92 1.79 5.58
C GLU A 295 -13.64 2.65 4.53
N LEU A 296 -14.39 2.03 3.61
CA LEU A 296 -15.23 2.72 2.63
C LEU A 296 -16.62 3.07 3.15
N SER A 297 -16.91 2.74 4.41
CA SER A 297 -18.21 2.92 5.03
C SER A 297 -18.15 3.91 6.18
N THR A 298 -19.28 4.56 6.46
CA THR A 298 -19.46 5.33 7.69
C THR A 298 -20.73 4.90 8.40
N TYR A 299 -20.95 5.38 9.59
CA TYR A 299 -22.11 5.04 10.41
C TYR A 299 -22.90 6.30 10.80
N LYS A 300 -24.16 6.10 11.15
CA LYS A 300 -25.00 7.13 11.78
C LYS A 300 -25.60 6.59 13.06
N TYR A 301 -25.79 7.46 14.03
CA TYR A 301 -26.54 7.14 15.22
C TYR A 301 -28.05 7.24 14.93
N VAL A 302 -28.81 6.23 15.32
CA VAL A 302 -30.27 6.25 15.28
C VAL A 302 -30.77 6.21 16.72
N ILE A 303 -31.40 7.29 17.15
CA ILE A 303 -31.88 7.46 18.51
C ILE A 303 -33.42 7.54 18.45
N THR A 304 -34.04 6.62 19.14
CA THR A 304 -35.51 6.61 19.27
C THR A 304 -35.91 6.83 20.73
N GLY A 305 -36.91 7.61 20.96
CA GLY A 305 -37.39 7.91 22.31
C GLY A 305 -38.89 8.06 22.35
N SER A 306 -39.42 8.25 23.57
CA SER A 306 -40.87 8.49 23.85
C SER A 306 -41.14 9.84 24.52
N GLY A 307 -40.26 10.85 24.23
CA GLY A 307 -40.41 12.20 24.79
C GLY A 307 -39.42 12.55 25.89
N GLN A 308 -38.32 11.79 26.02
CA GLN A 308 -37.25 12.15 26.97
C GLN A 308 -36.64 13.50 26.61
N ILE A 309 -36.41 14.31 27.63
CA ILE A 309 -35.71 15.60 27.57
C ILE A 309 -34.42 15.55 28.37
N ARG A 310 -33.47 16.43 28.03
CA ARG A 310 -32.22 16.62 28.76
C ARG A 310 -32.29 17.89 29.59
#